data_e8c509aadd182795cc4a2f4e5288ed38
#
_entry.id   e8c509aadd182795cc4a2f4e5288ed38
#
_cell.length_a   1.000
_cell.length_b   1.000
_cell.length_c   1.000
_cell.angle_alpha   90.00
_cell.angle_beta   90.00
_cell.angle_gamma   90.00
#
_symmetry.space_group_name_H-M   'P 1'
#
loop_
_entity.id
_entity.type
_entity.pdbx_description
1 polymer ?
#
loop_
_entity_poly.entity_id
_entity_poly.type
_entity_poly.pdbx_seq_one_letter_code
_entity_poly.pdbx_strand_id
1 'polypeptide(L)' 'MNVILDIETDGFNPSKIHCIVVKDIDTNVITVWDSGNMYSFKNWAKGVDKFIMHNGLSFDAPVLNRLLDAEISPGNIID' A
#
# COMPACT_ATOMS: atom_id res chain seq x y z
N MET A 1 13.62 4.02 -0.72
CA MET A 1 13.16 2.63 -0.52
C MET A 1 12.14 2.30 -1.59
N ASN A 2 12.32 1.19 -2.27
CA ASN A 2 11.39 0.68 -3.27
C ASN A 2 10.78 -0.62 -2.74
N VAL A 3 9.47 -0.76 -2.89
CA VAL A 3 8.74 -1.87 -2.27
C VAL A 3 7.76 -2.51 -3.24
N ILE A 4 7.52 -3.81 -3.06
CA ILE A 4 6.40 -4.52 -3.66
C ILE A 4 5.27 -4.48 -2.63
N LEU A 5 4.07 -4.07 -3.06
CA LEU A 5 2.94 -3.91 -2.17
C LEU A 5 1.72 -4.65 -2.71
N ASP A 6 1.01 -5.31 -1.82
CA ASP A 6 -0.28 -5.94 -2.10
C ASP A 6 -1.24 -5.67 -0.94
N ILE A 7 -2.53 -5.55 -1.26
CA ILE A 7 -3.58 -5.34 -0.25
C ILE A 7 -4.67 -6.40 -0.38
N GLU A 8 -5.29 -6.72 0.75
CA GLU A 8 -6.51 -7.55 0.81
C GLU A 8 -7.64 -6.69 1.37
N THR A 9 -8.79 -6.73 0.69
CA THR A 9 -9.94 -5.88 1.02
C THR A 9 -11.22 -6.70 1.09
N ASP A 10 -12.33 -6.02 1.46
CA ASP A 10 -13.65 -6.63 1.53
C ASP A 10 -14.40 -6.64 0.18
N GLY A 11 -13.73 -6.32 -0.92
CA GLY A 11 -14.34 -6.42 -2.26
C GLY A 11 -13.81 -5.39 -3.25
N PHE A 12 -14.49 -5.27 -4.40
CA PHE A 12 -14.08 -4.39 -5.50
C PHE A 12 -14.37 -2.91 -5.24
N ASN A 13 -15.34 -2.62 -4.37
CA ASN A 13 -15.61 -1.26 -3.91
C ASN A 13 -15.44 -1.25 -2.39
N PRO A 14 -14.19 -1.33 -1.91
CA PRO A 14 -13.95 -1.66 -0.51
C PRO A 14 -14.28 -0.51 0.43
N SER A 15 -14.84 -0.89 1.58
CA SER A 15 -14.98 -0.03 2.74
C SER A 15 -13.91 -0.31 3.79
N LYS A 16 -13.16 -1.41 3.64
CA LYS A 16 -12.19 -1.87 4.62
C LYS A 16 -11.02 -2.56 3.95
N ILE A 17 -9.82 -2.27 4.45
CA ILE A 17 -8.58 -2.99 4.10
C ILE A 17 -8.31 -3.99 5.23
N HIS A 18 -8.24 -5.28 4.89
CA HIS A 18 -7.95 -6.33 5.87
C HIS A 18 -6.47 -6.41 6.21
N CYS A 19 -5.61 -6.33 5.20
CA CYS A 19 -4.17 -6.28 5.42
C CYS A 19 -3.45 -5.62 4.25
N ILE A 20 -2.25 -5.13 4.54
CA ILE A 20 -1.28 -4.62 3.58
C ILE A 20 0.00 -5.39 3.79
N VAL A 21 0.53 -5.99 2.72
CA VAL A 21 1.81 -6.70 2.76
C VAL A 21 2.80 -5.96 1.88
N VAL A 22 3.97 -5.69 2.42
CA VAL A 22 5.03 -4.95 1.72
C VAL A 22 6.33 -5.73 1.83
N LYS A 23 7.06 -5.80 0.72
CA LYS A 23 8.43 -6.33 0.70
C LYS A 23 9.37 -5.28 0.16
N ASP A 24 10.37 -4.90 0.98
CA ASP A 24 11.47 -4.06 0.53
C ASP A 24 12.34 -4.86 -0.43
N ILE A 25 12.50 -4.39 -1.68
CA ILE A 25 13.21 -5.17 -2.70
C ILE A 25 14.74 -5.22 -2.49
N ASP A 26 15.30 -4.31 -1.70
CA ASP A 26 16.73 -4.28 -1.43
C ASP A 26 17.10 -5.18 -0.26
N THR A 27 16.30 -5.19 0.80
CA THR A 27 16.60 -5.94 2.03
C THR A 27 15.83 -7.26 2.15
N ASN A 28 14.78 -7.47 1.34
CA ASN A 28 13.84 -8.58 1.43
C ASN A 28 13.03 -8.61 2.75
N VAL A 29 13.04 -7.55 3.52
CA VAL A 29 12.24 -7.44 4.73
C VAL A 29 10.76 -7.31 4.36
N ILE A 30 9.93 -8.14 4.98
CA ILE A 30 8.48 -8.12 4.79
C ILE A 30 7.84 -7.45 6.01
N THR A 31 6.95 -6.49 5.74
CA THR A 31 6.17 -5.81 6.77
C THR A 31 4.69 -5.99 6.45
N VAL A 32 3.89 -6.24 7.50
CA VAL A 32 2.44 -6.46 7.36
C VAL A 32 1.71 -5.47 8.25
N TRP A 33 0.69 -4.82 7.68
CA TRP A 33 -0.28 -4.03 8.45
C TRP A 33 -1.60 -4.77 8.46
N ASP A 34 -2.22 -4.85 9.62
CA ASP A 34 -3.55 -5.40 9.81
C ASP A 34 -4.44 -4.38 10.54
N SER A 35 -5.60 -4.80 11.00
CA SER A 35 -6.54 -3.90 11.66
C SER A 35 -6.00 -3.26 12.95
N GLY A 36 -4.99 -3.87 13.57
CA GLY A 36 -4.41 -3.37 14.82
C GLY A 36 -3.40 -2.24 14.64
N ASN A 37 -2.77 -2.15 13.47
CA ASN A 37 -1.70 -1.17 13.22
C ASN A 37 -1.84 -0.40 11.92
N MET A 38 -3.00 -0.47 11.28
CA MET A 38 -3.26 0.17 9.97
C MET A 38 -2.98 1.68 9.98
N TYR A 39 -3.20 2.34 11.11
CA TYR A 39 -3.00 3.77 11.27
C TYR A 39 -1.56 4.21 11.01
N SER A 40 -0.58 3.34 11.18
CA SER A 40 0.84 3.68 10.98
C SER A 40 1.29 3.63 9.51
N PHE A 41 0.47 3.06 8.63
CA PHE A 41 0.84 2.88 7.22
C PHE A 41 1.10 4.22 6.52
N LYS A 42 0.24 5.21 6.74
CA LYS A 42 0.34 6.52 6.09
C LYS A 42 1.71 7.17 6.31
N ASN A 43 2.20 7.20 7.53
CA ASN A 43 3.50 7.79 7.85
C ASN A 43 4.66 6.98 7.27
N TRP A 44 4.56 5.67 7.34
CA TRP A 44 5.57 4.78 6.76
C TRP A 44 5.67 4.98 5.24
N ALA A 45 4.53 5.09 4.57
CA ALA A 45 4.46 5.23 3.12
C ALA A 45 5.18 6.48 2.58
N LYS A 46 5.31 7.51 3.38
CA LYS A 46 6.03 8.74 3.00
C LYS A 46 7.52 8.50 2.72
N GLY A 47 8.10 7.45 3.29
CA GLY A 47 9.50 7.08 3.06
C GLY A 47 9.73 6.22 1.83
N VAL A 48 8.70 5.89 1.08
CA VAL A 48 8.78 5.02 -0.09
C VAL A 48 8.94 5.85 -1.36
N ASP A 49 9.95 5.51 -2.18
CA ASP A 49 10.19 6.17 -3.46
C ASP A 49 9.29 5.59 -4.55
N LYS A 50 9.24 4.26 -4.65
CA LYS A 50 8.44 3.56 -5.65
C LYS A 50 7.68 2.40 -5.03
N PHE A 51 6.40 2.31 -5.39
CA PHE A 51 5.53 1.18 -5.06
C PHE A 51 5.36 0.33 -6.31
N ILE A 52 5.78 -0.93 -6.24
CA ILE A 52 5.55 -1.91 -7.30
C ILE A 52 4.27 -2.65 -6.94
N MET A 53 3.25 -2.53 -7.79
CA MET A 53 1.91 -3.05 -7.52
C MET A 53 1.35 -3.72 -8.76
N HIS A 54 0.45 -4.67 -8.56
CA HIS A 54 -0.40 -5.21 -9.62
C HIS A 54 -1.75 -4.51 -9.58
N ASN A 55 -2.15 -3.82 -10.66
CA ASN A 55 -3.32 -2.94 -10.73
C ASN A 55 -3.29 -1.79 -9.71
N GLY A 56 -2.11 -1.34 -9.31
CA GLY A 56 -1.96 -0.32 -8.28
C GLY A 56 -2.55 1.03 -8.67
N LEU A 57 -2.44 1.41 -9.95
CA LEU A 57 -3.00 2.67 -10.44
C LEU A 57 -4.52 2.70 -10.42
N SER A 58 -5.17 1.56 -10.69
CA SER A 58 -6.64 1.48 -10.78
C SER A 58 -7.31 0.96 -9.52
N PHE A 59 -6.59 0.31 -8.63
CA PHE A 59 -7.20 -0.27 -7.43
C PHE A 59 -6.43 0.05 -6.14
N ASP A 60 -5.22 -0.48 -5.95
CA ASP A 60 -4.52 -0.41 -4.64
C ASP A 60 -4.29 1.03 -4.19
N ALA A 61 -3.75 1.89 -5.04
CA ALA A 61 -3.45 3.27 -4.66
C ALA A 61 -4.72 4.09 -4.40
N PRO A 62 -5.75 4.07 -5.26
CA PRO A 62 -7.01 4.75 -4.95
C PRO A 62 -7.64 4.28 -3.64
N VAL A 63 -7.61 2.98 -3.34
CA VAL A 63 -8.16 2.42 -2.10
C VAL A 63 -7.36 2.91 -0.90
N LEU A 64 -6.02 2.81 -0.95
CA LEU A 64 -5.15 3.27 0.13
C LEU A 64 -5.31 4.77 0.38
N ASN A 65 -5.41 5.57 -0.69
CA ASN A 65 -5.59 7.01 -0.56
C ASN A 65 -6.95 7.36 0.03
N ARG A 66 -8.01 6.67 -0.38
CA ARG A 66 -9.37 6.93 0.09
C ARG A 66 -9.58 6.49 1.54
N LEU A 67 -9.11 5.28 1.89
CA LEU A 67 -9.38 4.68 3.21
C LEU A 67 -8.35 5.05 4.27
N LEU A 68 -7.09 5.30 3.88
CA LEU A 68 -5.99 5.57 4.81
C LEU A 68 -5.35 6.93 4.59
N ASP A 69 -5.82 7.72 3.62
CA ASP A 69 -5.24 9.02 3.29
C ASP A 69 -3.72 8.93 3.03
N ALA A 70 -3.32 7.89 2.29
CA ALA A 70 -1.91 7.57 2.12
C ALA A 70 -1.15 8.51 1.19
N GLU A 71 -1.85 9.28 0.36
CA GLU A 71 -1.29 10.30 -0.54
C GLU A 71 -0.28 9.70 -1.55
N ILE A 72 -0.55 8.49 -2.05
CA ILE A 72 0.28 7.85 -3.04
C ILE A 72 -0.01 8.45 -4.41
N SER A 73 1.02 9.02 -5.05
CA SER A 73 0.90 9.64 -6.37
C SER A 73 1.13 8.61 -7.47
N PRO A 74 0.45 8.75 -8.64
CA PRO A 74 0.70 7.87 -9.79
C PRO A 74 2.17 7.80 -10.19
N GLY A 75 2.91 8.91 -10.08
CA GLY A 75 4.34 8.95 -10.38
C GLY A 75 5.21 8.08 -9.50
N ASN A 76 4.69 7.63 -8.35
CA ASN A 76 5.41 6.76 -7.41
C ASN A 76 5.07 5.29 -7.62
N ILE A 77 4.22 4.95 -8.60
CA ILE A 77 3.74 3.59 -8.83
C ILE A 77 4.37 3.00 -10.08
N ILE A 78 4.88 1.77 -9.94
CA ILE A 78 5.25 0.89 -11.05
C ILE A 78 4.19 -0.21 -11.08
N ASP A 79 3.36 -0.16 -12.09
CA ASP A 79 2.24 -1.10 -12.22
C ASP A 79 2.59 -2.29 -13.13
#